data_c9653507884a60d314ecadc9834b50f2
#
_entry.id   c9653507884a60d314ecadc9834b50f2
#
_cell.length_a   1.000
_cell.length_b   1.000
_cell.length_c   1.000
_cell.angle_alpha   90.00
_cell.angle_beta   90.00
_cell.angle_gamma   90.00
#
_symmetry.space_group_name_H-M   'P 1'
#
loop_
_entity.id
_entity.type
_entity.pdbx_description
1 polymer ?
#
loop_
_entity_poly.entity_id
_entity_poly.type
_entity_poly.pdbx_seq_one_letter_code
_entity_poly.pdbx_strand_id
1 'polypeptide(L)'
;MIPPATEWSWQGPIVDHHIHLDKSGHGVEAAKAFKASGGTSILLVHKPDFSSLPLNGDEYRAAYSSTLEMADYVRKMVDIDVGVILGPHPVAWDHQADEIGIKAASEIHLEAVSIALEHVNERDAVGLGEVGRPHYAVSEERWSHANDLLLDVMKMAKEDGSAVQLHVEDNAEAVSYTHL
;
A
#
# COMPACT_ATOMS: atom_id res chain seq x y z
N MET A 1 10.80 -6.63 38.28
CA MET A 1 12.05 -5.93 37.92
C MET A 1 12.27 -6.25 36.46
N ILE A 2 12.23 -5.27 35.58
CA ILE A 2 12.52 -5.48 34.15
C ILE A 2 14.04 -5.61 34.06
N PRO A 3 14.60 -6.70 33.49
CA PRO A 3 16.04 -6.85 33.36
C PRO A 3 16.62 -5.71 32.49
N PRO A 4 17.88 -5.33 32.70
CA PRO A 4 18.51 -4.26 31.96
C PRO A 4 18.56 -4.63 30.44
N ALA A 5 18.40 -3.63 29.59
CA ALA A 5 18.29 -3.78 28.12
C ALA A 5 19.44 -4.54 27.45
N THR A 6 20.55 -4.76 28.14
CA THR A 6 21.73 -5.51 27.67
C THR A 6 21.53 -7.03 27.59
N GLU A 7 20.44 -7.57 28.15
CA GLU A 7 20.17 -9.03 28.16
C GLU A 7 19.20 -9.47 27.06
N TRP A 8 18.56 -8.52 26.35
CA TRP A 8 17.59 -8.78 25.30
C TRP A 8 18.09 -8.26 23.94
N SER A 9 19.02 -8.97 23.32
CA SER A 9 19.40 -8.69 21.94
C SER A 9 18.57 -9.57 21.02
N TRP A 10 17.62 -8.95 20.27
CA TRP A 10 16.92 -9.62 19.18
C TRP A 10 17.93 -9.97 18.06
N GLN A 11 17.97 -11.25 17.66
CA GLN A 11 18.89 -11.74 16.63
C GLN A 11 18.13 -12.15 15.32
N GLY A 12 16.81 -12.02 15.33
CA GLY A 12 15.98 -12.33 14.17
C GLY A 12 15.84 -11.14 13.20
N PRO A 13 15.05 -11.31 12.13
CA PRO A 13 14.80 -10.23 11.17
C PRO A 13 14.04 -9.07 11.82
N ILE A 14 14.38 -7.86 11.38
CA ILE A 14 13.68 -6.62 11.71
C ILE A 14 13.11 -6.08 10.41
N VAL A 15 11.78 -6.05 10.31
CA VAL A 15 11.05 -5.67 9.11
C VAL A 15 10.31 -4.37 9.35
N ASP A 16 10.49 -3.38 8.49
CA ASP A 16 9.54 -2.29 8.33
C ASP A 16 8.49 -2.73 7.31
N HIS A 17 7.29 -3.00 7.79
CA HIS A 17 6.23 -3.55 6.94
C HIS A 17 5.42 -2.49 6.19
N HIS A 18 5.75 -1.20 6.35
CA HIS A 18 5.05 -0.11 5.69
C HIS A 18 5.92 1.15 5.57
N ILE A 19 6.61 1.29 4.44
CA ILE A 19 7.43 2.47 4.17
C ILE A 19 7.10 3.02 2.79
N HIS A 20 7.01 4.35 2.69
CA HIS A 20 6.98 5.07 1.43
C HIS A 20 8.34 5.72 1.18
N LEU A 21 8.93 5.46 0.03
CA LEU A 21 10.19 6.08 -0.38
C LEU A 21 9.93 7.01 -1.57
N ASP A 22 10.15 8.29 -1.35
CA ASP A 22 9.93 9.35 -2.34
C ASP A 22 11.26 9.91 -2.85
N LYS A 23 11.42 10.03 -4.17
CA LYS A 23 12.62 10.61 -4.81
C LYS A 23 12.85 12.06 -4.38
N SER A 24 11.79 12.81 -4.08
CA SER A 24 11.86 14.20 -3.59
C SER A 24 12.13 14.31 -2.08
N GLY A 25 11.99 13.21 -1.33
CA GLY A 25 12.21 13.12 0.11
C GLY A 25 13.55 12.46 0.45
N HIS A 26 13.56 11.69 1.54
CA HIS A 26 14.77 10.99 1.95
C HIS A 26 15.12 9.79 1.04
N GLY A 27 14.13 9.26 0.29
CA GLY A 27 14.36 8.21 -0.70
C GLY A 27 15.20 7.05 -0.15
N VAL A 28 16.26 6.69 -0.88
CA VAL A 28 17.16 5.60 -0.51
C VAL A 28 17.90 5.85 0.82
N GLU A 29 18.08 7.10 1.26
CA GLU A 29 18.77 7.41 2.53
C GLU A 29 17.95 6.95 3.75
N ALA A 30 16.61 6.91 3.66
CA ALA A 30 15.77 6.31 4.70
C ALA A 30 16.03 4.81 4.81
N ALA A 31 16.13 4.08 3.71
CA ALA A 31 16.47 2.66 3.71
C ALA A 31 17.88 2.39 4.26
N LYS A 32 18.87 3.25 3.93
CA LYS A 32 20.22 3.17 4.50
C LYS A 32 20.21 3.38 6.03
N ALA A 33 19.48 4.39 6.50
CA ALA A 33 19.34 4.67 7.93
C ALA A 33 18.67 3.50 8.68
N PHE A 34 17.61 2.93 8.11
CA PHE A 34 16.95 1.75 8.66
C PHE A 34 17.91 0.55 8.72
N LYS A 35 18.63 0.27 7.63
CA LYS A 35 19.66 -0.78 7.61
C LYS A 35 20.73 -0.56 8.67
N ALA A 36 21.25 0.67 8.80
CA ALA A 36 22.27 1.01 9.80
C ALA A 36 21.78 0.84 11.24
N SER A 37 20.47 0.92 11.46
CA SER A 37 19.81 0.67 12.76
C SER A 37 19.53 -0.80 13.04
N GLY A 38 19.91 -1.72 12.15
CA GLY A 38 19.73 -3.16 12.28
C GLY A 38 18.54 -3.73 11.48
N GLY A 39 17.87 -2.91 10.68
CA GLY A 39 16.80 -3.35 9.77
C GLY A 39 17.30 -4.35 8.74
N THR A 40 16.49 -5.35 8.43
CA THR A 40 16.82 -6.44 7.50
C THR A 40 15.98 -6.43 6.25
N SER A 41 14.73 -5.99 6.34
CA SER A 41 13.76 -6.05 5.25
C SER A 41 12.79 -4.88 5.32
N ILE A 42 12.33 -4.41 4.17
CA ILE A 42 11.26 -3.40 4.07
C ILE A 42 10.16 -3.86 3.13
N LEU A 43 8.94 -3.46 3.40
CA LEU A 43 7.84 -3.47 2.43
C LEU A 43 7.65 -2.04 1.93
N LEU A 44 8.10 -1.81 0.70
CA LEU A 44 7.90 -0.54 0.01
C LEU A 44 6.47 -0.48 -0.52
N VAL A 45 5.68 0.42 0.03
CA VAL A 45 4.27 0.58 -0.31
C VAL A 45 4.10 1.71 -1.32
N HIS A 46 3.30 1.47 -2.36
CA HIS A 46 2.97 2.50 -3.34
C HIS A 46 2.32 3.71 -2.67
N LYS A 47 2.82 4.90 -3.01
CA LYS A 47 2.28 6.18 -2.53
C LYS A 47 1.68 6.94 -3.70
N PRO A 48 0.39 7.33 -3.66
CA PRO A 48 -0.20 8.16 -4.70
C PRO A 48 0.41 9.56 -4.71
N ASP A 49 0.52 10.15 -5.89
CA ASP A 49 0.75 11.59 -6.05
C ASP A 49 -0.59 12.31 -6.06
N PHE A 50 -0.96 12.90 -4.94
CA PHE A 50 -2.22 13.63 -4.81
C PHE A 50 -2.29 14.91 -5.64
N SER A 51 -1.19 15.37 -6.23
CA SER A 51 -1.20 16.50 -7.18
C SER A 51 -1.53 16.06 -8.62
N SER A 52 -1.45 14.77 -8.91
CA SER A 52 -1.70 14.19 -10.23
C SER A 52 -2.15 12.73 -10.10
N LEU A 53 -3.40 12.54 -9.71
CA LEU A 53 -3.95 11.18 -9.54
C LEU A 53 -4.18 10.52 -10.90
N PRO A 54 -3.87 9.21 -11.04
CA PRO A 54 -4.17 8.45 -12.25
C PRO A 54 -5.67 8.40 -12.53
N LEU A 55 -6.07 8.59 -13.80
CA LEU A 55 -7.47 8.57 -14.24
C LEU A 55 -7.78 7.42 -15.21
N ASN A 56 -6.85 6.49 -15.38
CA ASN A 56 -7.02 5.28 -16.21
C ASN A 56 -5.94 4.24 -15.87
N GLY A 57 -6.09 3.02 -16.41
CA GLY A 57 -5.18 1.92 -16.15
C GLY A 57 -3.74 2.17 -16.60
N ASP A 58 -3.53 2.84 -17.75
CA ASP A 58 -2.17 3.13 -18.22
C ASP A 58 -1.41 4.05 -17.29
N GLU A 59 -2.10 5.05 -16.71
CA GLU A 59 -1.52 5.94 -15.71
C GLU A 59 -1.22 5.22 -14.40
N TYR A 60 -2.07 4.27 -13.98
CA TYR A 60 -1.77 3.41 -12.83
C TYR A 60 -0.58 2.49 -13.10
N ARG A 61 -0.45 1.90 -14.31
CA ARG A 61 0.74 1.13 -14.70
C ARG A 61 2.01 1.97 -14.59
N ALA A 62 1.97 3.22 -15.05
CA ALA A 62 3.12 4.13 -14.96
C ALA A 62 3.45 4.47 -13.49
N ALA A 63 2.43 4.71 -12.64
CA ALA A 63 2.60 4.99 -11.22
C ALA A 63 3.22 3.81 -10.47
N TYR A 64 2.73 2.58 -10.72
CA TYR A 64 3.29 1.36 -10.12
C TYR A 64 4.71 1.07 -10.61
N SER A 65 4.98 1.27 -11.89
CA SER A 65 6.34 1.15 -12.44
C SER A 65 7.33 2.06 -11.71
N SER A 66 6.95 3.28 -11.38
CA SER A 66 7.80 4.20 -10.60
C SER A 66 8.12 3.67 -9.20
N THR A 67 7.18 2.94 -8.57
CA THR A 67 7.41 2.30 -7.27
C THR A 67 8.35 1.11 -7.40
N LEU A 68 8.17 0.28 -8.43
CA LEU A 68 9.05 -0.85 -8.74
C LEU A 68 10.49 -0.39 -9.06
N GLU A 69 10.64 0.68 -9.85
CA GLU A 69 11.95 1.30 -10.11
C GLU A 69 12.63 1.78 -8.82
N MET A 70 11.88 2.36 -7.87
CA MET A 70 12.41 2.75 -6.57
C MET A 70 12.87 1.53 -5.77
N ALA A 71 12.09 0.45 -5.77
CA ALA A 71 12.48 -0.79 -5.10
C ALA A 71 13.78 -1.36 -5.67
N ASP A 72 13.91 -1.39 -6.99
CA ASP A 72 15.12 -1.86 -7.66
C ASP A 72 16.32 -0.96 -7.36
N TYR A 73 16.11 0.35 -7.28
CA TYR A 73 17.16 1.28 -6.88
C TYR A 73 17.61 1.03 -5.45
N VAL A 74 16.68 0.81 -4.51
CA VAL A 74 17.02 0.46 -3.12
C VAL A 74 17.77 -0.86 -3.05
N ARG A 75 17.30 -1.93 -3.70
CA ARG A 75 17.98 -3.24 -3.76
C ARG A 75 19.42 -3.12 -4.25
N LYS A 76 19.65 -2.25 -5.23
CA LYS A 76 20.97 -2.01 -5.80
C LYS A 76 21.89 -1.21 -4.88
N MET A 77 21.34 -0.27 -4.10
CA MET A 77 22.13 0.69 -3.30
C MET A 77 22.27 0.30 -1.83
N VAL A 78 21.42 -0.59 -1.34
CA VAL A 78 21.36 -0.97 0.07
C VAL A 78 21.25 -2.49 0.16
N ASP A 79 22.09 -3.10 0.97
CA ASP A 79 22.05 -4.55 1.25
C ASP A 79 20.88 -4.86 2.22
N ILE A 80 19.65 -4.81 1.71
CA ILE A 80 18.40 -5.03 2.44
C ILE A 80 17.38 -5.73 1.53
N ASP A 81 16.57 -6.62 2.11
CA ASP A 81 15.48 -7.24 1.37
C ASP A 81 14.35 -6.22 1.15
N VAL A 82 13.81 -6.17 -0.07
CA VAL A 82 12.71 -5.25 -0.43
C VAL A 82 11.57 -6.03 -1.07
N GLY A 83 10.43 -6.11 -0.36
CA GLY A 83 9.14 -6.46 -0.96
C GLY A 83 8.42 -5.20 -1.42
N VAL A 84 7.54 -5.32 -2.41
CA VAL A 84 6.72 -4.21 -2.92
C VAL A 84 5.26 -4.52 -2.70
N ILE A 85 4.51 -3.53 -2.21
CA ILE A 85 3.06 -3.57 -2.08
C ILE A 85 2.49 -2.55 -3.06
N LEU A 86 1.60 -2.99 -3.96
CA LEU A 86 0.95 -2.15 -4.97
C LEU A 86 -0.56 -2.18 -4.80
N GLY A 87 -1.20 -1.04 -4.91
CA GLY A 87 -2.65 -0.91 -4.88
C GLY A 87 -3.09 0.55 -4.95
N PRO A 88 -4.36 0.80 -5.34
CA PRO A 88 -4.92 2.15 -5.36
C PRO A 88 -5.34 2.55 -3.94
N HIS A 89 -4.81 3.68 -3.48
CA HIS A 89 -5.08 4.20 -2.15
C HIS A 89 -6.54 4.69 -2.03
N PRO A 90 -7.28 4.40 -0.94
CA PRO A 90 -8.70 4.76 -0.82
C PRO A 90 -8.97 6.27 -0.82
N VAL A 91 -8.03 7.08 -0.32
CA VAL A 91 -8.14 8.55 -0.39
C VAL A 91 -7.98 9.05 -1.83
N ALA A 92 -7.19 8.37 -2.67
CA ALA A 92 -7.11 8.70 -4.09
C ALA A 92 -8.47 8.48 -4.79
N TRP A 93 -9.17 7.36 -4.48
CA TRP A 93 -10.53 7.13 -4.96
C TRP A 93 -11.49 8.23 -4.53
N ASP A 94 -11.42 8.68 -3.28
CA ASP A 94 -12.30 9.73 -2.76
C ASP A 94 -12.13 11.05 -3.52
N HIS A 95 -10.89 11.47 -3.77
CA HIS A 95 -10.58 12.65 -4.58
C HIS A 95 -11.00 12.49 -6.05
N GLN A 96 -10.74 11.33 -6.65
CA GLN A 96 -11.19 11.01 -8.02
C GLN A 96 -12.72 11.05 -8.11
N ALA A 97 -13.42 10.55 -7.09
CA ALA A 97 -14.88 10.58 -7.07
C ALA A 97 -15.47 11.99 -7.00
N ASP A 98 -14.76 12.96 -6.42
CA ASP A 98 -15.14 14.38 -6.48
C ASP A 98 -14.93 14.98 -7.87
N GLU A 99 -13.92 14.52 -8.61
CA GLU A 99 -13.57 15.05 -9.92
C GLU A 99 -14.40 14.44 -11.06
N ILE A 100 -14.54 13.11 -11.08
CA ILE A 100 -15.13 12.36 -12.19
C ILE A 100 -16.40 11.56 -11.81
N GLY A 101 -16.83 11.63 -10.54
CA GLY A 101 -17.99 10.92 -10.02
C GLY A 101 -17.66 9.53 -9.49
N ILE A 102 -18.44 9.09 -8.51
CA ILE A 102 -18.21 7.83 -7.74
C ILE A 102 -18.09 6.60 -8.66
N LYS A 103 -18.97 6.50 -9.65
CA LYS A 103 -19.00 5.33 -10.54
C LYS A 103 -17.71 5.20 -11.35
N ALA A 104 -17.29 6.26 -12.03
CA ALA A 104 -16.07 6.25 -12.85
C ALA A 104 -14.83 6.04 -11.97
N ALA A 105 -14.75 6.70 -10.81
CA ALA A 105 -13.67 6.50 -9.87
C ALA A 105 -13.58 5.05 -9.36
N SER A 106 -14.72 4.40 -9.10
CA SER A 106 -14.76 3.00 -8.68
C SER A 106 -14.32 2.03 -9.79
N GLU A 107 -14.73 2.27 -11.04
CA GLU A 107 -14.29 1.48 -12.20
C GLU A 107 -12.76 1.57 -12.37
N ILE A 108 -12.19 2.77 -12.30
CA ILE A 108 -10.73 2.99 -12.36
C ILE A 108 -10.01 2.32 -11.17
N HIS A 109 -10.58 2.42 -9.97
CA HIS A 109 -10.01 1.79 -8.78
C HIS A 109 -9.92 0.27 -8.91
N LEU A 110 -10.98 -0.39 -9.40
CA LEU A 110 -10.99 -1.84 -9.64
C LEU A 110 -10.03 -2.24 -10.77
N GLU A 111 -9.91 -1.43 -11.83
CA GLU A 111 -8.89 -1.63 -12.87
C GLU A 111 -7.48 -1.55 -12.27
N ALA A 112 -7.21 -0.56 -11.41
CA ALA A 112 -5.93 -0.41 -10.73
C ALA A 112 -5.62 -1.59 -9.79
N VAL A 113 -6.63 -2.14 -9.11
CA VAL A 113 -6.48 -3.39 -8.32
C VAL A 113 -6.10 -4.56 -9.23
N SER A 114 -6.76 -4.71 -10.38
CA SER A 114 -6.42 -5.78 -11.34
C SER A 114 -4.96 -5.67 -11.79
N ILE A 115 -4.48 -4.47 -12.12
CA ILE A 115 -3.10 -4.21 -12.51
C ILE A 115 -2.12 -4.54 -11.36
N ALA A 116 -2.45 -4.19 -10.12
CA ALA A 116 -1.62 -4.53 -8.97
C ALA A 116 -1.52 -6.05 -8.76
N LEU A 117 -2.62 -6.78 -8.93
CA LEU A 117 -2.65 -8.25 -8.87
C LEU A 117 -1.87 -8.91 -10.02
N GLU A 118 -1.84 -8.31 -11.22
CA GLU A 118 -0.94 -8.76 -12.30
C GLU A 118 0.52 -8.77 -11.81
N HIS A 119 0.99 -7.67 -11.18
CA HIS A 119 2.34 -7.59 -10.63
C HIS A 119 2.60 -8.59 -9.48
N VAL A 120 1.59 -8.91 -8.65
CA VAL A 120 1.73 -9.96 -7.64
C VAL A 120 1.93 -11.32 -8.30
N ASN A 121 1.15 -11.63 -9.34
CA ASN A 121 1.25 -12.89 -10.08
C ASN A 121 2.58 -13.02 -10.84
N GLU A 122 3.12 -11.91 -11.34
CA GLU A 122 4.45 -11.84 -11.98
C GLU A 122 5.60 -11.84 -10.96
N ARG A 123 5.30 -11.74 -9.66
CA ARG A 123 6.25 -11.69 -8.54
C ARG A 123 7.08 -10.41 -8.45
N ASP A 124 6.62 -9.35 -9.07
CA ASP A 124 7.19 -8.01 -8.94
C ASP A 124 6.74 -7.34 -7.63
N ALA A 125 5.53 -7.69 -7.16
CA ALA A 125 4.96 -7.30 -5.88
C ALA A 125 4.68 -8.52 -4.99
N VAL A 126 4.60 -8.30 -3.68
CA VAL A 126 4.35 -9.35 -2.67
C VAL A 126 2.93 -9.29 -2.08
N GLY A 127 2.14 -8.29 -2.43
CA GLY A 127 0.76 -8.14 -1.98
C GLY A 127 0.07 -6.91 -2.55
N LEU A 128 -1.25 -6.87 -2.38
CA LEU A 128 -2.13 -5.79 -2.76
C LEU A 128 -2.24 -4.76 -1.63
N GLY A 129 -2.04 -3.48 -1.92
CA GLY A 129 -2.21 -2.39 -0.93
C GLY A 129 -1.49 -1.08 -1.29
N GLU A 130 -1.78 0.00 -0.62
CA GLU A 130 -2.83 0.12 0.40
C GLU A 130 -4.20 0.18 -0.25
N VAL A 131 -5.10 -0.67 0.18
CA VAL A 131 -6.51 -0.61 -0.20
C VAL A 131 -7.37 -0.47 1.05
N GLY A 132 -8.58 0.06 0.92
CA GLY A 132 -9.39 0.25 2.13
C GLY A 132 -10.49 1.28 1.97
N ARG A 133 -10.61 2.15 2.97
CA ARG A 133 -11.63 3.18 3.07
C ARG A 133 -11.04 4.50 3.51
N PRO A 134 -11.69 5.66 3.22
CA PRO A 134 -11.31 6.92 3.83
C PRO A 134 -11.29 6.81 5.36
N HIS A 135 -10.22 7.26 5.99
CA HIS A 135 -10.03 7.22 7.46
C HIS A 135 -10.55 8.49 8.16
N TYR A 136 -11.33 9.31 7.46
CA TYR A 136 -11.92 10.55 7.92
C TYR A 136 -13.42 10.59 7.61
N ALA A 137 -14.14 11.55 8.20
CA ALA A 137 -15.58 11.69 8.03
C ALA A 137 -15.94 12.04 6.56
N VAL A 138 -16.78 11.22 5.96
CA VAL A 138 -17.40 11.41 4.64
C VAL A 138 -18.92 11.31 4.76
N SER A 139 -19.68 11.61 3.70
CA SER A 139 -21.13 11.40 3.68
C SER A 139 -21.50 9.92 3.80
N GLU A 140 -22.71 9.63 4.29
CA GLU A 140 -23.21 8.26 4.37
C GLU A 140 -23.21 7.55 3.00
N GLU A 141 -23.56 8.29 1.94
CA GLU A 141 -23.51 7.78 0.57
C GLU A 141 -22.08 7.39 0.18
N ARG A 142 -21.10 8.28 0.43
CA ARG A 142 -19.69 8.01 0.14
C ARG A 142 -19.16 6.84 0.93
N TRP A 143 -19.54 6.75 2.20
CA TRP A 143 -19.17 5.64 3.08
C TRP A 143 -19.74 4.30 2.60
N SER A 144 -21.02 4.28 2.17
CA SER A 144 -21.63 3.07 1.60
C SER A 144 -20.87 2.59 0.37
N HIS A 145 -20.58 3.50 -0.58
CA HIS A 145 -19.83 3.15 -1.79
C HIS A 145 -18.40 2.69 -1.49
N ALA A 146 -17.73 3.30 -0.50
CA ALA A 146 -16.39 2.87 -0.10
C ALA A 146 -16.39 1.44 0.48
N ASN A 147 -17.42 1.08 1.25
CA ASN A 147 -17.58 -0.28 1.77
C ASN A 147 -17.86 -1.30 0.66
N ASP A 148 -18.74 -0.97 -0.29
CA ASP A 148 -19.04 -1.85 -1.42
C ASP A 148 -17.80 -2.06 -2.29
N LEU A 149 -17.05 -0.98 -2.56
CA LEU A 149 -15.79 -1.04 -3.30
C LEU A 149 -14.75 -1.89 -2.57
N LEU A 150 -14.56 -1.69 -1.26
CA LEU A 150 -13.64 -2.52 -0.47
C LEU A 150 -14.03 -3.99 -0.51
N LEU A 151 -15.33 -4.30 -0.42
CA LEU A 151 -15.82 -5.69 -0.53
C LEU A 151 -15.44 -6.32 -1.87
N ASP A 152 -15.57 -5.57 -2.97
CA ASP A 152 -15.20 -6.08 -4.30
C ASP A 152 -13.67 -6.26 -4.43
N VAL A 153 -12.88 -5.34 -3.91
CA VAL A 153 -11.41 -5.47 -3.82
C VAL A 153 -11.01 -6.73 -3.02
N MET A 154 -11.66 -6.97 -1.87
CA MET A 154 -11.39 -8.15 -1.04
C MET A 154 -11.77 -9.46 -1.73
N LYS A 155 -12.85 -9.47 -2.55
CA LYS A 155 -13.19 -10.63 -3.38
C LYS A 155 -12.11 -10.90 -4.44
N MET A 156 -11.65 -9.86 -5.14
CA MET A 156 -10.57 -10.00 -6.13
C MET A 156 -9.30 -10.56 -5.49
N ALA A 157 -8.87 -10.00 -4.36
CA ALA A 157 -7.69 -10.47 -3.64
C ALA A 157 -7.84 -11.92 -3.13
N LYS A 158 -9.04 -12.31 -2.66
CA LYS A 158 -9.33 -13.67 -2.22
C LYS A 158 -9.30 -14.66 -3.38
N GLU A 159 -9.86 -14.32 -4.53
CA GLU A 159 -9.85 -15.17 -5.73
C GLU A 159 -8.43 -15.36 -6.27
N ASP A 160 -7.60 -14.33 -6.17
CA ASP A 160 -6.19 -14.36 -6.57
C ASP A 160 -5.30 -15.07 -5.52
N GLY A 161 -5.70 -15.12 -4.26
CA GLY A 161 -4.91 -15.66 -3.15
C GLY A 161 -3.85 -14.70 -2.63
N SER A 162 -3.97 -13.40 -2.92
CA SER A 162 -3.02 -12.37 -2.55
C SER A 162 -3.17 -11.91 -1.11
N ALA A 163 -2.03 -11.61 -0.46
CA ALA A 163 -2.01 -10.87 0.79
C ALA A 163 -2.48 -9.43 0.58
N VAL A 164 -3.17 -8.87 1.58
CA VAL A 164 -3.72 -7.51 1.51
C VAL A 164 -3.19 -6.65 2.64
N GLN A 165 -2.77 -5.44 2.32
CA GLN A 165 -2.47 -4.39 3.29
C GLN A 165 -3.59 -3.34 3.27
N LEU A 166 -4.23 -3.16 4.44
CA LEU A 166 -5.41 -2.32 4.57
C LEU A 166 -5.08 -0.92 5.09
N HIS A 167 -5.76 0.07 4.51
CA HIS A 167 -5.83 1.44 4.98
C HIS A 167 -7.27 1.73 5.42
N VAL A 168 -7.50 1.72 6.71
CA VAL A 168 -8.83 1.92 7.32
C VAL A 168 -8.70 2.78 8.57
N GLU A 169 -9.82 3.22 9.11
CA GLU A 169 -9.88 3.96 10.36
C GLU A 169 -9.33 3.15 11.55
N ASP A 170 -8.63 3.83 12.46
CA ASP A 170 -8.08 3.23 13.67
C ASP A 170 -9.16 3.16 14.77
N ASN A 171 -10.00 2.13 14.70
CA ASN A 171 -10.94 1.82 15.78
C ASN A 171 -11.24 0.31 15.85
N ALA A 172 -11.71 -0.16 17.02
CA ALA A 172 -11.99 -1.58 17.24
C ALA A 172 -13.14 -2.12 16.36
N GLU A 173 -14.03 -1.27 15.89
CA GLU A 173 -15.15 -1.65 15.03
C GLU A 173 -14.69 -1.89 13.60
N ALA A 174 -13.69 -1.14 13.10
CA ALA A 174 -13.12 -1.32 11.78
C ALA A 174 -12.60 -2.75 11.57
N VAL A 175 -11.98 -3.33 12.60
CA VAL A 175 -11.43 -4.69 12.56
C VAL A 175 -12.52 -5.75 12.41
N SER A 176 -13.75 -5.51 12.91
CA SER A 176 -14.83 -6.48 12.83
C SER A 176 -15.34 -6.73 11.39
N TYR A 177 -15.15 -5.78 10.48
CA TYR A 177 -15.54 -5.90 9.08
C TYR A 177 -14.50 -6.57 8.19
N THR A 178 -13.28 -6.76 8.69
CA THR A 178 -12.18 -7.38 7.93
C THR A 178 -12.06 -8.90 8.12
N HIS A 179 -12.96 -9.50 8.92
CA HIS A 179 -12.99 -10.94 9.22
C HIS A 179 -14.16 -11.65 8.54
N LEU A 180 -14.48 -11.32 7.29
CA LEU A 180 -15.52 -12.00 6.50
C LEU A 180 -14.95 -13.15 5.67
#